data_d85d3f243c79c84003d59a6936c9ac1a
#
_entry.id   d85d3f243c79c84003d59a6936c9ac1a
#
_cell.length_a   1.000
_cell.length_b   1.000
_cell.length_c   1.000
_cell.angle_alpha   90.00
_cell.angle_beta   90.00
_cell.angle_gamma   90.00
#
_symmetry.space_group_name_H-M   'P 1'
#
loop_
_entity.id
_entity.type
_entity.pdbx_description
1 polymer ?
#
loop_
_entity_poly.entity_id
_entity_poly.type
_entity_poly.pdbx_seq_one_letter_code
_entity_poly.pdbx_strand_id
1 'polypeptide(L)'
;GARRNQGGAAWDGTAVRGVLFGLLASLFLALGNLFRKLGVSAIPSSSVGVFVGSLSALSVLSVFLLITGPGILRQALRHLDRDYAVSGLSTSVALYFLFTSLQMIPLSIANSLTAAEPLFTLLLGRLLLGRQEKPTTALVAGALSTVLGAVLLACF
;
A
#
# COMPACT_ATOMS: atom_id res chain seq x y z
N GLY A 1 39.10 -6.50 -4.50
CA GLY A 1 38.37 -6.19 -5.72
C GLY A 1 37.47 -7.35 -6.13
N ALA A 2 36.25 -7.47 -5.59
CA ALA A 2 35.27 -8.43 -6.07
C ALA A 2 34.22 -7.65 -6.87
N ARG A 3 34.34 -7.68 -8.20
CA ARG A 3 33.28 -7.29 -9.12
C ARG A 3 32.12 -8.25 -8.91
N ARG A 4 31.08 -7.78 -8.22
CA ARG A 4 29.78 -8.45 -8.21
C ARG A 4 29.22 -8.39 -9.62
N ASN A 5 29.23 -9.52 -10.29
CA ASN A 5 28.60 -9.78 -11.59
C ASN A 5 27.09 -9.47 -11.46
N GLN A 6 26.64 -8.31 -11.92
CA GLN A 6 25.24 -8.00 -12.17
C GLN A 6 24.89 -8.54 -13.56
N GLY A 7 24.88 -9.84 -13.70
CA GLY A 7 24.49 -10.52 -14.93
C GLY A 7 23.36 -11.51 -14.63
N GLY A 8 22.17 -11.21 -15.15
CA GLY A 8 21.03 -12.13 -15.20
C GLY A 8 20.35 -12.29 -13.83
N ALA A 9 19.22 -11.64 -13.62
CA ALA A 9 18.33 -11.95 -12.50
C ALA A 9 17.75 -13.35 -12.73
N ALA A 10 18.53 -14.37 -12.33
CA ALA A 10 17.96 -15.68 -12.07
C ALA A 10 16.94 -15.46 -10.94
N TRP A 11 15.67 -15.75 -11.23
CA TRP A 11 14.58 -15.67 -10.26
C TRP A 11 14.85 -16.72 -9.17
N ASP A 12 15.54 -16.32 -8.12
CA ASP A 12 15.72 -17.14 -6.93
C ASP A 12 14.33 -17.48 -6.38
N GLY A 13 14.16 -18.69 -5.86
CA GLY A 13 12.89 -19.14 -5.28
C GLY A 13 12.32 -18.15 -4.24
N THR A 14 13.18 -17.34 -3.61
CA THR A 14 12.81 -16.24 -2.70
C THR A 14 12.13 -15.10 -3.45
N ALA A 15 12.63 -14.73 -4.63
CA ALA A 15 12.04 -13.67 -5.45
C ALA A 15 10.67 -14.09 -5.99
N VAL A 16 10.50 -15.34 -6.42
CA VAL A 16 9.21 -15.89 -6.87
C VAL A 16 8.18 -15.85 -5.75
N ARG A 17 8.57 -16.27 -4.54
CA ARG A 17 7.69 -16.19 -3.35
C ARG A 17 7.30 -14.75 -3.05
N GLY A 18 8.23 -13.79 -3.13
CA GLY A 18 7.96 -12.37 -2.94
C GLY A 18 6.93 -11.84 -3.95
N VAL A 19 7.06 -12.20 -5.22
CA VAL A 19 6.09 -11.83 -6.26
C VAL A 19 4.71 -12.43 -6.00
N LEU A 20 4.63 -13.71 -5.61
CA LEU A 20 3.36 -14.36 -5.26
C LEU A 20 2.67 -13.66 -4.08
N PHE A 21 3.39 -13.33 -3.01
CA PHE A 21 2.84 -12.57 -1.90
C PHE A 21 2.40 -11.17 -2.33
N GLY A 22 3.14 -10.50 -3.21
CA GLY A 22 2.76 -9.21 -3.77
C GLY A 22 1.45 -9.29 -4.58
N LEU A 23 1.29 -10.33 -5.41
CA LEU A 23 0.06 -10.55 -6.16
C LEU A 23 -1.14 -10.85 -5.24
N LEU A 24 -0.94 -11.68 -4.22
CA LEU A 24 -1.98 -11.93 -3.22
C LEU A 24 -2.36 -10.66 -2.47
N ALA A 25 -1.39 -9.84 -2.07
CA ALA A 25 -1.65 -8.57 -1.42
C ALA A 25 -2.47 -7.63 -2.31
N SER A 26 -2.13 -7.52 -3.59
CA SER A 26 -2.89 -6.67 -4.54
C SER A 26 -4.31 -7.18 -4.76
N LEU A 27 -4.53 -8.49 -4.79
CA LEU A 27 -5.86 -9.09 -4.86
C LEU A 27 -6.72 -8.72 -3.63
N PHE A 28 -6.16 -8.87 -2.42
CA PHE A 28 -6.87 -8.52 -1.19
C PHE A 28 -7.11 -7.00 -1.06
N LEU A 29 -6.18 -6.17 -1.54
CA LEU A 29 -6.39 -4.72 -1.60
C LEU A 29 -7.53 -4.34 -2.56
N ALA A 30 -7.58 -4.96 -3.74
CA ALA A 30 -8.66 -4.74 -4.70
C ALA A 30 -10.03 -5.16 -4.13
N LEU A 31 -10.08 -6.33 -3.48
CA LEU A 31 -11.28 -6.81 -2.79
C LEU A 31 -11.69 -5.85 -1.66
N GLY A 32 -10.74 -5.40 -0.86
CA GLY A 32 -10.97 -4.40 0.19
C GLY A 32 -11.54 -3.09 -0.36
N ASN A 33 -11.02 -2.60 -1.48
CA ASN A 33 -11.53 -1.38 -2.12
C ASN A 33 -12.94 -1.55 -2.68
N LEU A 34 -13.29 -2.76 -3.17
CA LEU A 34 -14.66 -3.09 -3.58
C LEU A 34 -15.62 -3.00 -2.39
N PHE A 35 -15.30 -3.63 -1.27
CA PHE A 35 -16.13 -3.56 -0.05
C PHE A 35 -16.20 -2.15 0.54
N ARG A 36 -15.13 -1.37 0.46
CA ARG A 36 -15.16 0.06 0.83
C ARG A 36 -16.16 0.84 -0.01
N LYS A 37 -16.18 0.61 -1.34
CA LYS A 37 -17.14 1.26 -2.23
C LYS A 37 -18.57 0.89 -1.89
N LEU A 38 -18.84 -0.39 -1.63
CA LEU A 38 -20.18 -0.85 -1.20
C LEU A 38 -20.57 -0.23 0.14
N GLY A 39 -19.67 -0.19 1.11
CA GLY A 39 -19.90 0.45 2.41
C GLY A 39 -20.23 1.93 2.30
N VAL A 40 -19.48 2.68 1.48
CA VAL A 40 -19.72 4.10 1.23
C VAL A 40 -21.03 4.35 0.49
N SER A 41 -21.46 3.42 -0.36
CA SER A 41 -22.77 3.51 -1.03
C SER A 41 -23.92 3.37 -0.05
N ALA A 42 -23.73 2.60 1.03
CA ALA A 42 -24.75 2.41 2.07
C ALA A 42 -24.75 3.55 3.11
N ILE A 43 -23.55 4.02 3.50
CA ILE A 43 -23.38 5.11 4.47
C ILE A 43 -22.39 6.12 3.87
N PRO A 44 -22.87 7.23 3.29
CA PRO A 44 -22.01 8.20 2.58
C PRO A 44 -21.25 9.10 3.56
N SER A 45 -20.40 8.49 4.41
CA SER A 45 -19.55 9.19 5.37
C SER A 45 -18.13 8.61 5.37
N SER A 46 -17.18 9.40 4.88
CA SER A 46 -15.76 9.01 4.87
C SER A 46 -15.22 8.73 6.26
N SER A 47 -15.59 9.55 7.24
CA SER A 47 -15.14 9.38 8.63
C SER A 47 -15.62 8.06 9.24
N VAL A 48 -16.88 7.69 9.02
CA VAL A 48 -17.42 6.40 9.48
C VAL A 48 -16.70 5.25 8.78
N GLY A 49 -16.47 5.34 7.48
CA GLY A 49 -15.75 4.32 6.72
C GLY A 49 -14.33 4.08 7.26
N VAL A 50 -13.57 5.16 7.51
CA VAL A 50 -12.22 5.07 8.10
C VAL A 50 -12.29 4.48 9.50
N PHE A 51 -13.21 4.94 10.34
CA PHE A 51 -13.34 4.45 11.73
C PHE A 51 -13.66 2.95 11.77
N VAL A 52 -14.68 2.51 11.05
CA VAL A 52 -15.09 1.09 10.98
C VAL A 52 -13.97 0.24 10.38
N GLY A 53 -13.32 0.69 9.30
CA GLY A 53 -12.21 -0.02 8.69
C GLY A 53 -11.02 -0.18 9.64
N SER A 54 -10.66 0.87 10.35
CA SER A 54 -9.56 0.85 11.33
C SER A 54 -9.88 -0.04 12.54
N LEU A 55 -11.12 0.02 13.04
CA LEU A 55 -11.56 -0.82 14.14
C LEU A 55 -11.58 -2.31 13.75
N SER A 56 -12.05 -2.63 12.55
CA SER A 56 -12.04 -4.00 12.02
C SER A 56 -10.60 -4.53 11.86
N ALA A 57 -9.70 -3.72 11.30
CA ALA A 57 -8.30 -4.09 11.16
C ALA A 57 -7.62 -4.31 12.51
N LEU A 58 -7.89 -3.43 13.48
CA LEU A 58 -7.38 -3.57 14.84
C LEU A 58 -7.88 -4.86 15.51
N SER A 59 -9.18 -5.17 15.36
CA SER A 59 -9.79 -6.38 15.92
C SER A 59 -9.16 -7.64 15.35
N VAL A 60 -9.03 -7.74 14.02
CA VAL A 60 -8.42 -8.90 13.34
C VAL A 60 -6.96 -9.06 13.76
N LEU A 61 -6.20 -7.95 13.77
CA LEU A 61 -4.79 -7.98 14.17
C LEU A 61 -4.63 -8.38 15.65
N SER A 62 -5.50 -7.88 16.53
CA SER A 62 -5.47 -8.24 17.96
C SER A 62 -5.74 -9.73 18.17
N VAL A 63 -6.75 -10.29 17.52
CA VAL A 63 -7.03 -11.72 17.56
C VAL A 63 -5.86 -12.54 17.04
N PHE A 64 -5.28 -12.14 15.92
CA PHE A 64 -4.11 -12.82 15.34
C PHE A 64 -2.91 -12.80 16.30
N LEU A 65 -2.62 -11.68 16.93
CA LEU A 65 -1.52 -11.53 17.89
C LEU A 65 -1.76 -12.35 19.17
N LEU A 66 -3.00 -12.44 19.65
CA LEU A 66 -3.34 -13.27 20.81
C LEU A 66 -3.12 -14.75 20.52
N ILE A 67 -3.40 -15.22 19.31
CA ILE A 67 -3.20 -16.62 18.89
C ILE A 67 -1.71 -16.92 18.66
N THR A 68 -0.97 -15.97 18.06
CA THR A 68 0.42 -16.19 17.63
C THR A 68 1.43 -16.04 18.78
N GLY A 69 1.07 -15.30 19.83
CA GLY A 69 1.86 -15.17 21.06
C GLY A 69 1.85 -13.76 21.65
N PRO A 70 1.45 -13.61 22.91
CA PRO A 70 1.34 -12.31 23.58
C PRO A 70 2.69 -11.59 23.78
N GLY A 71 3.81 -12.31 23.68
CA GLY A 71 5.14 -11.73 23.75
C GLY A 71 5.47 -10.77 22.61
N ILE A 72 4.96 -11.04 21.40
CA ILE A 72 5.18 -10.23 20.21
C ILE A 72 4.50 -8.85 20.40
N LEU A 73 3.29 -8.83 20.92
CA LEU A 73 2.55 -7.60 21.17
C LEU A 73 3.29 -6.71 22.18
N ARG A 74 3.79 -7.29 23.27
CA ARG A 74 4.55 -6.55 24.28
C ARG A 74 5.86 -6.00 23.72
N GLN A 75 6.53 -6.73 22.86
CA GLN A 75 7.75 -6.27 22.20
C GLN A 75 7.44 -5.15 21.18
N ALA A 76 6.38 -5.29 20.38
CA ALA A 76 5.95 -4.26 19.44
C ALA A 76 5.58 -2.95 20.15
N LEU A 77 4.85 -3.01 21.26
CA LEU A 77 4.48 -1.83 22.04
C LEU A 77 5.71 -1.14 22.70
N ARG A 78 6.77 -1.88 23.02
CA ARG A 78 8.01 -1.31 23.57
C ARG A 78 8.85 -0.58 22.53
N HIS A 79 8.71 -0.97 21.26
CA HIS A 79 9.45 -0.41 20.13
C HIS A 79 8.55 0.47 19.23
N LEU A 80 7.51 1.08 19.83
CA LEU A 80 6.64 2.02 19.12
C LEU A 80 7.41 3.34 18.92
N ASP A 81 8.19 3.39 17.84
CA ASP A 81 8.94 4.56 17.46
C ASP A 81 8.04 5.62 16.81
N ARG A 82 8.49 6.87 16.85
CA ARG A 82 7.83 8.01 16.22
C ARG A 82 7.46 7.76 14.76
N ASP A 83 8.28 6.99 14.04
CA ASP A 83 8.09 6.68 12.61
C ASP A 83 6.83 5.84 12.39
N TYR A 84 6.53 4.89 13.29
CA TYR A 84 5.27 4.13 13.23
C TYR A 84 4.04 5.00 13.48
N ALA A 85 4.13 5.97 14.38
CA ALA A 85 3.04 6.90 14.65
C ALA A 85 2.79 7.82 13.45
N VAL A 86 3.85 8.35 12.83
CA VAL A 86 3.75 9.16 11.61
C VAL A 86 3.19 8.35 10.45
N SER A 87 3.64 7.11 10.27
CA SER A 87 3.11 6.20 9.25
C SER A 87 1.62 5.92 9.45
N GLY A 88 1.20 5.62 10.67
CA GLY A 88 -0.22 5.38 10.99
C GLY A 88 -1.09 6.61 10.73
N LEU A 89 -0.62 7.80 11.11
CA LEU A 89 -1.32 9.05 10.85
C LEU A 89 -1.45 9.31 9.33
N SER A 90 -0.35 9.17 8.60
CA SER A 90 -0.33 9.36 7.14
C SER A 90 -1.28 8.39 6.45
N THR A 91 -1.29 7.12 6.86
CA THR A 91 -2.21 6.11 6.32
C THR A 91 -3.67 6.44 6.62
N SER A 92 -3.97 6.94 7.82
CA SER A 92 -5.34 7.33 8.20
C SER A 92 -5.84 8.50 7.35
N VAL A 93 -5.00 9.50 7.12
CA VAL A 93 -5.31 10.63 6.23
C VAL A 93 -5.50 10.16 4.79
N ALA A 94 -4.63 9.29 4.29
CA ALA A 94 -4.76 8.72 2.95
C ALA A 94 -6.06 7.92 2.78
N LEU A 95 -6.44 7.12 3.77
CA LEU A 95 -7.71 6.40 3.76
C LEU A 95 -8.92 7.35 3.76
N TYR A 96 -8.86 8.44 4.54
CA TYR A 96 -9.92 9.44 4.53
C TYR A 96 -10.13 10.04 3.13
N PHE A 97 -9.05 10.43 2.45
CA PHE A 97 -9.12 10.92 1.07
C PHE A 97 -9.60 9.86 0.10
N LEU A 98 -9.18 8.61 0.27
CA LEU A 98 -9.64 7.49 -0.56
C LEU A 98 -11.15 7.28 -0.41
N PHE A 99 -11.67 7.24 0.82
CA PHE A 99 -13.12 7.11 1.06
C PHE A 99 -13.90 8.28 0.49
N THR A 100 -13.37 9.50 0.60
CA THR A 100 -13.99 10.70 0.01
C THR A 100 -14.00 10.61 -1.52
N SER A 101 -12.90 10.17 -2.12
CA SER A 101 -12.82 9.94 -3.57
C SER A 101 -13.84 8.90 -4.03
N LEU A 102 -13.98 7.78 -3.31
CA LEU A 102 -14.96 6.73 -3.63
C LEU A 102 -16.43 7.21 -3.54
N GLN A 103 -16.72 8.28 -2.81
CA GLN A 103 -18.05 8.90 -2.82
C GLN A 103 -18.32 9.69 -4.11
N MET A 104 -17.28 10.30 -4.68
CA MET A 104 -17.41 11.24 -5.78
C MET A 104 -17.24 10.61 -7.16
N ILE A 105 -16.39 9.56 -7.26
CA ILE A 105 -16.01 8.95 -8.54
C ILE A 105 -16.18 7.43 -8.52
N PRO A 106 -16.28 6.80 -9.71
CA PRO A 106 -16.29 5.33 -9.84
C PRO A 106 -15.03 4.69 -9.25
N LEU A 107 -15.19 3.46 -8.73
CA LEU A 107 -14.10 2.69 -8.12
C LEU A 107 -12.91 2.49 -9.08
N SER A 108 -13.18 2.26 -10.36
CA SER A 108 -12.16 2.08 -11.39
C SER A 108 -11.25 3.31 -11.51
N ILE A 109 -11.84 4.51 -11.54
CA ILE A 109 -11.09 5.78 -11.64
C ILE A 109 -10.32 6.02 -10.34
N ALA A 110 -10.94 5.83 -9.17
CA ALA A 110 -10.25 6.00 -7.88
C ALA A 110 -9.02 5.07 -7.77
N ASN A 111 -9.15 3.80 -8.12
CA ASN A 111 -8.05 2.85 -8.13
C ASN A 111 -6.96 3.19 -9.17
N SER A 112 -7.36 3.70 -10.34
CA SER A 112 -6.40 4.15 -11.35
C SER A 112 -5.56 5.33 -10.85
N LEU A 113 -6.16 6.27 -10.11
CA LEU A 113 -5.43 7.39 -9.51
C LEU A 113 -4.46 6.91 -8.41
N THR A 114 -4.84 5.91 -7.60
CA THR A 114 -3.94 5.34 -6.60
C THR A 114 -2.77 4.58 -7.23
N ALA A 115 -2.86 4.17 -8.50
CA ALA A 115 -1.73 3.60 -9.24
C ALA A 115 -0.55 4.58 -9.45
N ALA A 116 -0.72 5.87 -9.14
CA ALA A 116 0.37 6.85 -9.07
C ALA A 116 1.25 6.70 -7.81
N GLU A 117 0.82 5.92 -6.80
CA GLU A 117 1.56 5.71 -5.55
C GLU A 117 3.04 5.35 -5.75
N PRO A 118 3.43 4.45 -6.66
CA PRO A 118 4.84 4.12 -6.89
C PRO A 118 5.70 5.32 -7.33
N LEU A 119 5.12 6.27 -8.08
CA LEU A 119 5.85 7.49 -8.47
C LEU A 119 6.10 8.41 -7.28
N PHE A 120 5.08 8.60 -6.43
CA PHE A 120 5.24 9.37 -5.20
C PHE A 120 6.23 8.71 -4.24
N THR A 121 6.18 7.38 -4.12
CA THR A 121 7.13 6.62 -3.30
C THR A 121 8.56 6.79 -3.80
N LEU A 122 8.81 6.72 -5.10
CA LEU A 122 10.12 6.97 -5.69
C LEU A 122 10.60 8.41 -5.47
N LEU A 123 9.71 9.38 -5.64
CA LEU A 123 10.02 10.79 -5.43
C LEU A 123 10.36 11.08 -3.97
N LEU A 124 9.52 10.64 -3.04
CA LEU A 124 9.71 10.83 -1.60
C LEU A 124 10.92 10.04 -1.09
N GLY A 125 11.10 8.81 -1.55
CA GLY A 125 12.28 8.00 -1.22
C GLY A 125 13.58 8.72 -1.61
N ARG A 126 13.61 9.34 -2.81
CA ARG A 126 14.76 10.12 -3.25
C ARG A 126 14.97 11.40 -2.43
N LEU A 127 13.90 12.08 -2.02
CA LEU A 127 13.96 13.31 -1.25
C LEU A 127 14.35 13.08 0.21
N LEU A 128 13.79 12.03 0.84
CA LEU A 128 13.92 11.78 2.28
C LEU A 128 15.10 10.84 2.60
N LEU A 129 15.28 9.76 1.81
CA LEU A 129 16.34 8.77 2.02
C LEU A 129 17.62 9.05 1.23
N GLY A 130 17.60 9.99 0.28
CA GLY A 130 18.77 10.43 -0.45
C GLY A 130 19.37 9.33 -1.34
N ARG A 131 20.68 9.06 -1.16
CA ARG A 131 21.43 8.12 -2.01
C ARG A 131 21.31 6.64 -1.62
N GLN A 132 20.58 6.30 -0.58
CA GLN A 132 20.51 4.91 -0.10
C GLN A 132 19.68 4.01 -1.04
N GLU A 133 18.68 4.55 -1.72
CA GLU A 133 17.93 3.84 -2.74
C GLU A 133 18.15 4.48 -4.11
N LYS A 134 18.89 3.78 -4.97
CA LYS A 134 19.02 4.16 -6.39
C LYS A 134 17.90 3.47 -7.16
N PRO A 135 16.87 4.20 -7.61
CA PRO A 135 15.84 3.59 -8.42
C PRO A 135 16.46 3.08 -9.72
N THR A 136 16.22 1.81 -10.02
CA THR A 136 16.63 1.22 -11.29
C THR A 136 15.79 1.83 -12.41
N THR A 137 16.39 2.08 -13.58
CA THR A 137 15.66 2.60 -14.75
C THR A 137 14.43 1.77 -15.12
N ALA A 138 14.51 0.44 -14.95
CA ALA A 138 13.39 -0.46 -15.13
C ALA A 138 12.22 -0.19 -14.14
N LEU A 139 12.52 0.14 -12.88
CA LEU A 139 11.52 0.47 -11.87
C LEU A 139 10.80 1.78 -12.23
N VAL A 140 11.55 2.79 -12.65
CA VAL A 140 10.98 4.09 -13.08
C VAL A 140 10.11 3.90 -14.34
N ALA A 141 10.59 3.14 -15.31
CA ALA A 141 9.83 2.84 -16.53
C ALA A 141 8.53 2.08 -16.21
N GLY A 142 8.58 1.08 -15.31
CA GLY A 142 7.40 0.35 -14.85
C GLY A 142 6.37 1.25 -14.17
N ALA A 143 6.81 2.12 -13.25
CA ALA A 143 5.94 3.06 -12.57
C ALA A 143 5.28 4.05 -13.56
N LEU A 144 6.03 4.58 -14.52
CA LEU A 144 5.49 5.46 -15.57
C LEU A 144 4.48 4.73 -16.46
N SER A 145 4.76 3.49 -16.84
CA SER A 145 3.83 2.67 -17.64
C SER A 145 2.52 2.42 -16.90
N THR A 146 2.58 2.17 -15.59
CA THR A 146 1.38 1.98 -14.74
C THR A 146 0.53 3.24 -14.71
N VAL A 147 1.15 4.41 -14.55
CA VAL A 147 0.42 5.69 -14.53
C VAL A 147 -0.16 6.02 -15.89
N LEU A 148 0.58 5.80 -16.97
CA LEU A 148 0.04 5.99 -18.33
C LEU A 148 -1.17 5.10 -18.60
N GLY A 149 -1.11 3.82 -18.21
CA GLY A 149 -2.25 2.91 -18.30
C GLY A 149 -3.44 3.39 -17.47
N ALA A 150 -3.20 3.89 -16.25
CA ALA A 150 -4.25 4.45 -15.40
C ALA A 150 -4.91 5.70 -15.99
N VAL A 151 -4.12 6.61 -16.58
CA VAL A 151 -4.64 7.82 -17.25
C VAL A 151 -5.48 7.43 -18.48
N LEU A 152 -5.01 6.49 -19.29
CA LEU A 152 -5.78 5.99 -20.42
C LEU A 152 -7.12 5.40 -20.00
N LEU A 153 -7.15 4.59 -18.92
CA LEU A 153 -8.39 4.04 -18.38
C LEU A 153 -9.33 5.10 -17.82
N ALA A 154 -8.81 6.22 -17.36
CA ALA A 154 -9.63 7.34 -16.85
C ALA A 154 -10.21 8.20 -17.97
N CYS A 155 -9.62 8.18 -19.16
CA CYS A 155 -10.07 8.94 -20.34
C CYS A 155 -11.13 8.22 -21.19
N PHE A 156 -11.31 6.91 -20.99
CA PHE A 156 -12.29 6.07 -21.70
C PHE A 156 -13.35 5.55 -20.73
#